data_aad5a94c8c24f1a7648788ddcc9aec51
#
_entry.id   aad5a94c8c24f1a7648788ddcc9aec51
#
_cell.length_a   1.000
_cell.length_b   1.000
_cell.length_c   1.000
_cell.angle_alpha   90.00
_cell.angle_beta   90.00
_cell.angle_gamma   90.00
#
_symmetry.space_group_name_H-M   'P 1'
#
loop_
_entity.id
_entity.type
_entity.pdbx_description
1 polymer ?
#
loop_
_entity_poly.entity_id
_entity_poly.type
_entity_poly.pdbx_seq_one_letter_code
_entity_poly.pdbx_strand_id
1 'polypeptide(L)'
;FYETIMKDKLLTRNYILIIGANFLQFFGFWLLMPVLPFYLQEVFGADKASIGMLLSCYTVAALCVRPFSGYLLDTFARKPLYLLAYFVLACMFGGYLLAGTLTFFLILRIIHGFAFGMVTVGGNTIVIDVMPSSRRGEGLGYFGLSNNVAMSIGPMTGLFMHEAGIPYSLIFSCSLGACLLGLLCVLLLDTPVKAPVKRVPISLDRFLLIKGIPAGLSLLLLSIPYGMTTNYVAMYAKQIGIVSSSGFFFTLMAIGMAVSRLFSGKLVDKGMVTQVIKAGMTLVVCCFFALSACEWMASWHAGFATVFFLLIALLLGIGFGTMFPAYNTLFVNLAPNTQRGTA
;
A
#
# COMPACT_ATOMS: atom_id res chain seq x y z
N PHE A 1 3.28 41.77 23.01
CA PHE A 1 2.22 40.74 22.78
C PHE A 1 1.73 40.84 21.33
N TYR A 2 2.52 40.49 20.34
CA TYR A 2 2.12 40.08 18.97
C TYR A 2 3.32 39.33 18.37
N GLU A 3 3.69 38.18 18.91
CA GLU A 3 4.41 37.19 18.16
C GLU A 3 3.38 36.54 17.22
N THR A 4 3.31 37.07 16.01
CA THR A 4 2.68 36.36 14.88
C THR A 4 3.34 35.01 14.81
N ILE A 5 2.61 33.96 15.23
CA ILE A 5 3.02 32.57 15.05
C ILE A 5 3.14 32.37 13.54
N MET A 6 4.33 32.59 12.98
CA MET A 6 4.64 32.17 11.63
C MET A 6 4.54 30.67 11.62
N LYS A 7 3.39 30.14 11.16
CA LYS A 7 3.22 28.69 10.95
C LYS A 7 4.36 28.23 10.06
N ASP A 8 5.21 27.34 10.60
CA ASP A 8 6.28 26.73 9.82
C ASP A 8 5.73 26.22 8.48
N LYS A 9 6.41 26.53 7.39
CA LYS A 9 5.97 26.11 6.05
C LYS A 9 6.13 24.60 5.93
N LEU A 10 5.01 23.88 5.79
CA LEU A 10 5.01 22.43 5.55
C LEU A 10 5.39 22.11 4.09
N LEU A 11 4.84 22.86 3.13
CA LEU A 11 5.08 22.67 1.69
C LEU A 11 6.44 23.23 1.28
N THR A 12 7.51 22.62 1.78
CA THR A 12 8.88 22.88 1.34
C THR A 12 9.21 22.07 0.10
N ARG A 13 10.24 22.46 -0.65
CA ARG A 13 10.74 21.72 -1.82
C ARG A 13 10.99 20.25 -1.47
N ASN A 14 11.68 19.98 -0.36
CA ASN A 14 12.01 18.62 0.06
C ASN A 14 10.77 17.80 0.43
N TYR A 15 9.79 18.45 1.08
CA TYR A 15 8.55 17.78 1.43
C TYR A 15 7.71 17.43 0.19
N ILE A 16 7.66 18.31 -0.81
CA ILE A 16 6.98 18.03 -2.09
C ILE A 16 7.68 16.89 -2.85
N LEU A 17 9.01 16.89 -2.87
CA LEU A 17 9.80 15.85 -3.53
C LEU A 17 9.58 14.47 -2.90
N ILE A 18 9.56 14.38 -1.56
CA ILE A 18 9.33 13.07 -0.90
C ILE A 18 7.90 12.57 -1.06
N ILE A 19 6.90 13.45 -1.05
CA ILE A 19 5.50 13.09 -1.35
C ILE A 19 5.39 12.63 -2.81
N GLY A 20 6.01 13.34 -3.74
CA GLY A 20 6.04 12.96 -5.15
C GLY A 20 6.69 11.60 -5.38
N ALA A 21 7.85 11.36 -4.75
CA ALA A 21 8.52 10.06 -4.79
C ALA A 21 7.63 8.94 -4.23
N ASN A 22 6.98 9.18 -3.08
CA ASN A 22 6.07 8.22 -2.47
C ASN A 22 4.86 7.91 -3.36
N PHE A 23 4.23 8.94 -3.92
CA PHE A 23 3.10 8.77 -4.85
C PHE A 23 3.51 7.95 -6.09
N LEU A 24 4.62 8.31 -6.74
CA LEU A 24 5.07 7.67 -7.98
C LEU A 24 5.48 6.21 -7.78
N GLN A 25 6.14 5.89 -6.66
CA GLN A 25 6.43 4.52 -6.26
C GLN A 25 5.15 3.68 -6.08
N PHE A 26 4.21 4.20 -5.30
CA PHE A 26 2.96 3.50 -5.05
C PHE A 26 2.08 3.44 -6.30
N PHE A 27 2.09 4.47 -7.15
CA PHE A 27 1.38 4.43 -8.42
C PHE A 27 1.90 3.31 -9.33
N GLY A 28 3.23 3.21 -9.52
CA GLY A 28 3.82 2.11 -10.28
C GLY A 28 3.50 0.73 -9.70
N PHE A 29 3.50 0.59 -8.39
CA PHE A 29 3.12 -0.64 -7.70
C PHE A 29 1.64 -0.99 -7.90
N TRP A 30 0.72 -0.07 -7.61
CA TRP A 30 -0.72 -0.30 -7.70
C TRP A 30 -1.21 -0.49 -9.14
N LEU A 31 -0.55 0.15 -10.12
CA LEU A 31 -0.83 -0.05 -11.54
C LEU A 31 -0.65 -1.52 -11.95
N LEU A 32 0.39 -2.17 -11.44
CA LEU A 32 0.70 -3.56 -11.80
C LEU A 32 -0.08 -4.60 -10.99
N MET A 33 -0.46 -4.30 -9.74
CA MET A 33 -1.02 -5.32 -8.84
C MET A 33 -2.18 -6.13 -9.44
N PRO A 34 -3.24 -5.53 -9.98
CA PRO A 34 -4.35 -6.29 -10.57
C PRO A 34 -4.04 -6.83 -11.98
N VAL A 35 -2.99 -6.33 -12.64
CA VAL A 35 -2.58 -6.75 -13.99
C VAL A 35 -1.68 -7.99 -13.96
N LEU A 36 -0.86 -8.12 -12.91
CA LEU A 36 0.10 -9.23 -12.80
C LEU A 36 -0.53 -10.62 -12.83
N PRO A 37 -1.69 -10.90 -12.20
CA PRO A 37 -2.35 -12.18 -12.33
C PRO A 37 -2.70 -12.53 -13.78
N PHE A 38 -3.19 -11.56 -14.56
CA PHE A 38 -3.48 -11.74 -15.98
C PHE A 38 -2.21 -12.00 -16.77
N TYR A 39 -1.15 -11.23 -16.55
CA TYR A 39 0.15 -11.42 -17.19
C TYR A 39 0.70 -12.83 -16.95
N LEU A 40 0.69 -13.31 -15.71
CA LEU A 40 1.19 -14.63 -15.35
C LEU A 40 0.36 -15.75 -16.00
N GLN A 41 -0.95 -15.56 -16.06
CA GLN A 41 -1.85 -16.53 -16.69
C GLN A 41 -1.74 -16.53 -18.21
N GLU A 42 -1.76 -15.36 -18.86
CA GLU A 42 -1.84 -15.21 -20.30
C GLU A 42 -0.48 -15.45 -20.99
N VAL A 43 0.63 -15.03 -20.37
CA VAL A 43 1.98 -15.15 -20.97
C VAL A 43 2.67 -16.45 -20.58
N PHE A 44 2.54 -16.89 -19.34
CA PHE A 44 3.24 -18.09 -18.84
C PHE A 44 2.32 -19.30 -18.67
N GLY A 45 1.01 -19.16 -18.84
CA GLY A 45 0.06 -20.25 -18.58
C GLY A 45 0.04 -20.69 -17.11
N ALA A 46 0.41 -19.79 -16.18
CA ALA A 46 0.52 -20.12 -14.76
C ALA A 46 -0.87 -20.44 -14.17
N ASP A 47 -0.94 -21.49 -13.37
CA ASP A 47 -2.14 -21.86 -12.62
C ASP A 47 -2.35 -20.91 -11.41
N LYS A 48 -3.56 -20.90 -10.86
CA LYS A 48 -3.95 -19.99 -9.75
C LYS A 48 -3.06 -20.15 -8.52
N ALA A 49 -2.57 -21.35 -8.23
CA ALA A 49 -1.69 -21.61 -7.09
C ALA A 49 -0.30 -20.98 -7.31
N SER A 50 0.29 -21.16 -8.48
CA SER A 50 1.57 -20.55 -8.86
C SER A 50 1.48 -19.03 -8.88
N ILE A 51 0.39 -18.44 -9.38
CA ILE A 51 0.15 -17.00 -9.35
C ILE A 51 0.12 -16.50 -7.89
N GLY A 52 -0.63 -17.18 -7.02
CA GLY A 52 -0.72 -16.84 -5.60
C GLY A 52 0.64 -16.89 -4.91
N MET A 53 1.44 -17.92 -5.17
CA MET A 53 2.79 -18.07 -4.62
C MET A 53 3.71 -16.93 -5.09
N LEU A 54 3.76 -16.65 -6.38
CA LEU A 54 4.60 -15.61 -6.98
C LEU A 54 4.26 -14.21 -6.44
N LEU A 55 2.98 -13.92 -6.24
CA LEU A 55 2.54 -12.64 -5.67
C LEU A 55 2.84 -12.56 -4.17
N SER A 56 2.69 -13.66 -3.43
CA SER A 56 2.94 -13.73 -1.99
C SER A 56 4.41 -13.58 -1.63
N CYS A 57 5.33 -14.14 -2.43
CA CYS A 57 6.78 -14.04 -2.20
C CYS A 57 7.26 -12.58 -2.09
N TYR A 58 6.69 -11.67 -2.87
CA TYR A 58 6.94 -10.25 -2.78
C TYR A 58 6.59 -9.69 -1.38
N THR A 59 5.41 -10.01 -0.88
CA THR A 59 4.93 -9.52 0.41
C THR A 59 5.77 -10.08 1.56
N VAL A 60 6.11 -11.38 1.50
CA VAL A 60 6.99 -12.03 2.49
C VAL A 60 8.36 -11.37 2.49
N ALA A 61 8.97 -11.14 1.33
CA ALA A 61 10.25 -10.47 1.22
C ALA A 61 10.21 -9.05 1.80
N ALA A 62 9.16 -8.27 1.48
CA ALA A 62 8.97 -6.94 2.03
C ALA A 62 8.80 -6.94 3.55
N LEU A 63 8.10 -7.93 4.11
CA LEU A 63 7.95 -8.08 5.55
C LEU A 63 9.27 -8.44 6.23
N CYS A 64 10.03 -9.38 5.66
CA CYS A 64 11.30 -9.83 6.21
C CYS A 64 12.36 -8.70 6.31
N VAL A 65 12.37 -7.76 5.36
CA VAL A 65 13.37 -6.68 5.37
C VAL A 65 13.03 -5.54 6.32
N ARG A 66 11.74 -5.33 6.67
CA ARG A 66 11.30 -4.18 7.49
C ARG A 66 12.02 -4.04 8.84
N PRO A 67 12.21 -5.09 9.65
CA PRO A 67 12.96 -4.98 10.90
C PRO A 67 14.41 -4.49 10.70
N PHE A 68 15.05 -4.97 9.63
CA PHE A 68 16.44 -4.59 9.29
C PHE A 68 16.51 -3.17 8.71
N SER A 69 15.46 -2.72 8.01
CA SER A 69 15.41 -1.40 7.40
C SER A 69 15.55 -0.27 8.43
N GLY A 70 14.87 -0.39 9.57
CA GLY A 70 14.98 0.57 10.67
C GLY A 70 16.41 0.66 11.19
N TYR A 71 17.03 -0.49 11.48
CA TYR A 71 18.42 -0.56 11.95
C TYR A 71 19.41 0.04 10.94
N LEU A 72 19.25 -0.27 9.64
CA LEU A 72 20.10 0.27 8.59
C LEU A 72 19.97 1.79 8.46
N LEU A 73 18.75 2.32 8.52
CA LEU A 73 18.46 3.77 8.44
C LEU A 73 18.94 4.55 9.67
N ASP A 74 19.10 3.89 10.81
CA ASP A 74 19.66 4.49 12.02
C ASP A 74 21.20 4.40 12.05
N THR A 75 21.78 3.39 11.38
CA THR A 75 23.22 3.14 11.38
C THR A 75 23.94 3.85 10.23
N PHE A 76 23.30 3.94 9.07
CA PHE A 76 23.89 4.53 7.86
C PHE A 76 23.22 5.85 7.49
N ALA A 77 23.87 6.60 6.58
CA ALA A 77 23.29 7.81 6.04
C ALA A 77 21.97 7.50 5.30
N ARG A 78 20.87 8.11 5.73
CA ARG A 78 19.51 7.78 5.30
C ARG A 78 19.28 7.99 3.79
N LYS A 79 19.71 9.14 3.25
CA LYS A 79 19.50 9.47 1.83
C LYS A 79 20.20 8.50 0.88
N PRO A 80 21.51 8.17 1.01
CA PRO A 80 22.17 7.23 0.13
C PRO A 80 21.53 5.83 0.18
N LEU A 81 21.15 5.36 1.37
CA LEU A 81 20.51 4.06 1.54
C LEU A 81 19.13 4.03 0.89
N TYR A 82 18.34 5.09 1.08
CA TYR A 82 17.03 5.24 0.45
C TYR A 82 17.13 5.32 -1.07
N LEU A 83 18.12 6.07 -1.58
CA LEU A 83 18.38 6.20 -3.01
C LEU A 83 18.76 4.85 -3.63
N LEU A 84 19.65 4.08 -2.97
CA LEU A 84 20.03 2.74 -3.43
C LEU A 84 18.82 1.81 -3.46
N ALA A 85 18.02 1.78 -2.41
CA ALA A 85 16.82 0.95 -2.36
C ALA A 85 15.80 1.34 -3.45
N TYR A 86 15.63 2.64 -3.68
CA TYR A 86 14.72 3.15 -4.71
C TYR A 86 15.25 2.84 -6.13
N PHE A 87 16.57 2.91 -6.33
CA PHE A 87 17.20 2.50 -7.58
C PHE A 87 16.98 1.02 -7.86
N VAL A 88 17.21 0.14 -6.87
CA VAL A 88 16.92 -1.29 -7.01
C VAL A 88 15.43 -1.52 -7.31
N LEU A 89 14.54 -0.80 -6.65
CA LEU A 89 13.09 -0.85 -6.92
C LEU A 89 12.79 -0.54 -8.40
N ALA A 90 13.37 0.53 -8.94
CA ALA A 90 13.20 0.92 -10.35
C ALA A 90 13.76 -0.16 -11.30
N CYS A 91 14.94 -0.72 -10.98
CA CYS A 91 15.52 -1.79 -11.77
C CYS A 91 14.60 -3.04 -11.82
N MET A 92 13.85 -3.34 -10.77
CA MET A 92 12.93 -4.48 -10.77
C MET A 92 11.74 -4.28 -11.70
N PHE A 93 11.22 -3.07 -11.82
CA PHE A 93 10.20 -2.77 -12.84
C PHE A 93 10.75 -2.96 -14.27
N GLY A 94 12.00 -2.55 -14.51
CA GLY A 94 12.70 -2.83 -15.76
C GLY A 94 12.95 -4.32 -15.98
N GLY A 95 13.28 -5.05 -14.91
CA GLY A 95 13.50 -6.49 -14.93
C GLY A 95 12.27 -7.29 -15.40
N TYR A 96 11.05 -6.84 -15.08
CA TYR A 96 9.84 -7.50 -15.57
C TYR A 96 9.71 -7.47 -17.09
N LEU A 97 10.28 -6.50 -17.79
CA LEU A 97 10.33 -6.46 -19.26
C LEU A 97 11.20 -7.57 -19.85
N LEU A 98 12.15 -8.09 -19.05
CA LEU A 98 13.10 -9.12 -19.45
C LEU A 98 12.71 -10.51 -18.92
N ALA A 99 11.60 -10.63 -18.21
CA ALA A 99 11.19 -11.87 -17.57
C ALA A 99 10.68 -12.89 -18.62
N GLY A 100 11.56 -13.80 -19.04
CA GLY A 100 11.25 -14.87 -19.97
C GLY A 100 10.81 -16.19 -19.31
N THR A 101 10.96 -16.34 -17.99
CA THR A 101 10.58 -17.54 -17.24
C THR A 101 9.94 -17.22 -15.91
N LEU A 102 9.08 -18.10 -15.40
CA LEU A 102 8.46 -17.96 -14.06
C LEU A 102 9.49 -17.91 -12.93
N THR A 103 10.57 -18.70 -13.04
CA THR A 103 11.64 -18.72 -12.04
C THR A 103 12.37 -17.36 -11.98
N PHE A 104 12.69 -16.79 -13.15
CA PHE A 104 13.31 -15.47 -13.18
C PHE A 104 12.37 -14.38 -12.64
N PHE A 105 11.09 -14.46 -13.00
CA PHE A 105 10.05 -13.57 -12.46
C PHE A 105 9.95 -13.68 -10.94
N LEU A 106 10.02 -14.90 -10.37
CA LEU A 106 10.03 -15.12 -8.91
C LEU A 106 11.21 -14.43 -8.24
N ILE A 107 12.41 -14.55 -8.80
CA ILE A 107 13.61 -13.90 -8.26
C ILE A 107 13.43 -12.38 -8.27
N LEU A 108 12.94 -11.82 -9.37
CA LEU A 108 12.63 -10.39 -9.46
C LEU A 108 11.60 -9.96 -8.41
N ARG A 109 10.55 -10.76 -8.17
CA ARG A 109 9.52 -10.48 -7.15
C ARG A 109 10.09 -10.44 -5.74
N ILE A 110 11.00 -11.35 -5.40
CA ILE A 110 11.66 -11.38 -4.09
C ILE A 110 12.53 -10.14 -3.90
N ILE A 111 13.39 -9.82 -4.88
CA ILE A 111 14.28 -8.65 -4.80
C ILE A 111 13.44 -7.35 -4.78
N HIS A 112 12.39 -7.29 -5.60
CA HIS A 112 11.45 -6.15 -5.61
C HIS A 112 10.78 -5.97 -4.23
N GLY A 113 10.37 -7.07 -3.58
CA GLY A 113 9.81 -7.05 -2.24
C GLY A 113 10.77 -6.48 -1.20
N PHE A 114 12.04 -6.91 -1.21
CA PHE A 114 13.08 -6.35 -0.35
C PHE A 114 13.28 -4.85 -0.58
N ALA A 115 13.42 -4.43 -1.84
CA ALA A 115 13.57 -3.02 -2.19
C ALA A 115 12.37 -2.18 -1.74
N PHE A 116 11.15 -2.67 -1.98
CA PHE A 116 9.90 -2.00 -1.58
C PHE A 116 9.78 -1.86 -0.07
N GLY A 117 10.08 -2.90 0.69
CA GLY A 117 10.07 -2.85 2.15
C GLY A 117 11.02 -1.79 2.69
N MET A 118 12.26 -1.72 2.14
CA MET A 118 13.25 -0.72 2.51
C MET A 118 12.81 0.70 2.11
N VAL A 119 12.27 0.90 0.90
CA VAL A 119 11.82 2.21 0.41
C VAL A 119 10.62 2.72 1.22
N THR A 120 9.67 1.87 1.58
CA THR A 120 8.52 2.30 2.39
C THR A 120 8.92 2.74 3.80
N VAL A 121 9.84 2.02 4.46
CA VAL A 121 10.36 2.42 5.78
C VAL A 121 11.22 3.68 5.66
N GLY A 122 12.10 3.74 4.65
CA GLY A 122 12.98 4.89 4.38
C GLY A 122 12.18 6.16 4.08
N GLY A 123 11.14 6.07 3.27
CA GLY A 123 10.25 7.18 2.93
C GLY A 123 9.56 7.75 4.18
N ASN A 124 9.00 6.88 5.04
CA ASN A 124 8.41 7.29 6.32
C ASN A 124 9.43 7.96 7.26
N THR A 125 10.68 7.52 7.24
CA THR A 125 11.75 8.10 8.07
C THR A 125 12.17 9.46 7.53
N ILE A 126 12.40 9.58 6.21
CA ILE A 126 12.87 10.81 5.57
C ILE A 126 11.80 11.90 5.60
N VAL A 127 10.52 11.56 5.40
CA VAL A 127 9.45 12.57 5.46
C VAL A 127 9.39 13.25 6.84
N ILE A 128 9.64 12.49 7.93
CA ILE A 128 9.73 13.04 9.29
C ILE A 128 10.92 13.98 9.45
N ASP A 129 12.03 13.69 8.76
CA ASP A 129 13.26 14.50 8.83
C ASP A 129 13.14 15.84 8.08
N VAL A 130 12.35 15.89 7.01
CA VAL A 130 12.20 17.09 6.17
C VAL A 130 11.02 17.97 6.54
N MET A 131 10.11 17.52 7.44
CA MET A 131 8.96 18.31 7.86
C MET A 131 9.20 19.00 9.22
N PRO A 132 8.56 20.15 9.49
CA PRO A 132 8.61 20.80 10.78
C PRO A 132 8.00 19.93 11.88
N SER A 133 8.62 19.92 13.07
CA SER A 133 8.12 19.15 14.22
C SER A 133 6.73 19.59 14.68
N SER A 134 6.40 20.89 14.51
CA SER A 134 5.11 21.49 14.84
C SER A 134 3.95 21.02 13.97
N ARG A 135 4.23 20.42 12.78
CA ARG A 135 3.21 20.02 11.78
C ARG A 135 3.32 18.54 11.36
N ARG A 136 3.92 17.69 12.20
CA ARG A 136 4.14 16.26 11.87
C ARG A 136 2.85 15.50 11.58
N GLY A 137 1.81 15.70 12.37
CA GLY A 137 0.52 15.01 12.16
C GLY A 137 -0.09 15.33 10.81
N GLU A 138 -0.12 16.61 10.45
CA GLU A 138 -0.62 17.08 9.17
C GLU A 138 0.24 16.57 8.02
N GLY A 139 1.57 16.65 8.17
CA GLY A 139 2.52 16.19 7.15
C GLY A 139 2.44 14.68 6.90
N LEU A 140 2.34 13.86 7.93
CA LEU A 140 2.14 12.41 7.77
C LEU A 140 0.77 12.10 7.16
N GLY A 141 -0.24 12.92 7.43
CA GLY A 141 -1.57 12.81 6.80
C GLY A 141 -1.50 12.97 5.27
N TYR A 142 -0.84 14.03 4.78
CA TYR A 142 -0.66 14.23 3.34
C TYR A 142 0.26 13.17 2.69
N PHE A 143 1.30 12.74 3.40
CA PHE A 143 2.15 11.66 2.94
C PHE A 143 1.38 10.35 2.77
N GLY A 144 0.53 9.98 3.74
CA GLY A 144 -0.37 8.83 3.62
C GLY A 144 -1.44 8.99 2.53
N LEU A 145 -1.94 10.23 2.33
CA LEU A 145 -2.91 10.53 1.27
C LEU A 145 -2.33 10.27 -0.12
N SER A 146 -1.04 10.54 -0.35
CA SER A 146 -0.39 10.27 -1.65
C SER A 146 -0.46 8.79 -2.03
N ASN A 147 -0.28 7.86 -1.07
CA ASN A 147 -0.48 6.43 -1.29
C ASN A 147 -1.95 6.08 -1.61
N ASN A 148 -2.92 6.70 -0.91
CA ASN A 148 -4.34 6.44 -1.17
C ASN A 148 -4.76 6.89 -2.57
N VAL A 149 -4.25 8.03 -3.03
CA VAL A 149 -4.48 8.52 -4.41
C VAL A 149 -3.87 7.54 -5.42
N ALA A 150 -2.64 7.10 -5.18
CA ALA A 150 -1.99 6.10 -6.03
C ALA A 150 -2.77 4.77 -6.07
N MET A 151 -3.31 4.32 -4.93
CA MET A 151 -4.13 3.13 -4.82
C MET A 151 -5.48 3.27 -5.56
N SER A 152 -6.00 4.49 -5.69
CA SER A 152 -7.23 4.75 -6.44
C SER A 152 -7.00 4.68 -7.95
N ILE A 153 -6.03 5.46 -8.44
CA ILE A 153 -5.83 5.65 -9.89
C ILE A 153 -4.92 4.58 -10.53
N GLY A 154 -4.00 3.99 -9.77
CA GLY A 154 -3.07 2.98 -10.27
C GLY A 154 -3.78 1.75 -10.85
N PRO A 155 -4.57 1.00 -10.05
CA PRO A 155 -5.30 -0.17 -10.51
C PRO A 155 -6.26 0.14 -11.65
N MET A 156 -6.98 1.28 -11.57
CA MET A 156 -7.87 1.73 -12.63
C MET A 156 -7.11 1.90 -13.95
N THR A 157 -5.99 2.61 -13.92
CA THR A 157 -5.15 2.84 -15.11
C THR A 157 -4.62 1.52 -15.67
N GLY A 158 -4.06 0.64 -14.82
CA GLY A 158 -3.52 -0.65 -15.25
C GLY A 158 -4.55 -1.55 -15.89
N LEU A 159 -5.74 -1.65 -15.30
CA LEU A 159 -6.82 -2.47 -15.84
C LEU A 159 -7.40 -1.92 -17.13
N PHE A 160 -7.61 -0.60 -17.23
CA PHE A 160 -8.06 0.00 -18.49
C PHE A 160 -7.03 -0.17 -19.63
N MET A 161 -5.74 -0.07 -19.32
CA MET A 161 -4.70 -0.38 -20.32
C MET A 161 -4.77 -1.85 -20.77
N HIS A 162 -4.96 -2.78 -19.82
CA HIS A 162 -5.09 -4.20 -20.13
C HIS A 162 -6.38 -4.49 -20.94
N GLU A 163 -7.53 -3.96 -20.53
CA GLU A 163 -8.82 -4.11 -21.22
C GLU A 163 -8.81 -3.49 -22.64
N ALA A 164 -8.03 -2.42 -22.83
CA ALA A 164 -7.80 -1.81 -24.15
C ALA A 164 -6.83 -2.60 -25.05
N GLY A 165 -6.33 -3.75 -24.60
CA GLY A 165 -5.39 -4.60 -25.35
C GLY A 165 -3.98 -4.01 -25.46
N ILE A 166 -3.60 -3.09 -24.57
CA ILE A 166 -2.25 -2.51 -24.55
C ILE A 166 -1.25 -3.60 -24.11
N PRO A 167 -0.11 -3.76 -24.83
CA PRO A 167 0.88 -4.78 -24.50
C PRO A 167 1.40 -4.65 -23.07
N TYR A 168 1.61 -5.77 -22.39
CA TYR A 168 2.19 -5.79 -21.03
C TYR A 168 3.51 -5.05 -20.90
N SER A 169 4.35 -5.08 -21.96
CA SER A 169 5.61 -4.33 -22.01
C SER A 169 5.39 -2.83 -21.83
N LEU A 170 4.33 -2.24 -22.42
CA LEU A 170 4.03 -0.83 -22.25
C LEU A 170 3.48 -0.54 -20.86
N ILE A 171 2.64 -1.43 -20.30
CA ILE A 171 2.13 -1.30 -18.92
C ILE A 171 3.29 -1.32 -17.91
N PHE A 172 4.25 -2.25 -18.07
CA PHE A 172 5.46 -2.31 -17.24
C PHE A 172 6.36 -1.09 -17.43
N SER A 173 6.49 -0.59 -18.67
CA SER A 173 7.23 0.64 -18.97
C SER A 173 6.62 1.88 -18.31
N CYS A 174 5.29 1.97 -18.21
CA CYS A 174 4.63 3.05 -17.49
C CYS A 174 4.96 3.01 -15.98
N SER A 175 4.97 1.82 -15.38
CA SER A 175 5.37 1.64 -13.97
C SER A 175 6.84 1.98 -13.75
N LEU A 176 7.71 1.55 -14.66
CA LEU A 176 9.14 1.90 -14.67
C LEU A 176 9.32 3.42 -14.78
N GLY A 177 8.64 4.06 -15.73
CA GLY A 177 8.70 5.52 -15.94
C GLY A 177 8.26 6.28 -14.70
N ALA A 178 7.16 5.89 -14.07
CA ALA A 178 6.72 6.47 -12.80
C ALA A 178 7.79 6.31 -11.71
N CYS A 179 8.37 5.12 -11.58
CA CYS A 179 9.40 4.85 -10.58
C CYS A 179 10.70 5.64 -10.87
N LEU A 180 11.10 5.79 -12.12
CA LEU A 180 12.27 6.62 -12.51
C LEU A 180 12.05 8.10 -12.21
N LEU A 181 10.85 8.63 -12.44
CA LEU A 181 10.49 10.00 -12.03
C LEU A 181 10.53 10.14 -10.50
N GLY A 182 10.08 9.14 -9.77
CA GLY A 182 10.20 9.08 -8.31
C GLY A 182 11.67 9.06 -7.86
N LEU A 183 12.51 8.27 -8.53
CA LEU A 183 13.96 8.23 -8.29
C LEU A 183 14.61 9.61 -8.52
N LEU A 184 14.20 10.31 -9.55
CA LEU A 184 14.63 11.69 -9.81
C LEU A 184 14.24 12.62 -8.64
N CYS A 185 13.03 12.50 -8.12
CA CYS A 185 12.61 13.25 -6.93
C CYS A 185 13.54 12.94 -5.73
N VAL A 186 13.91 11.68 -5.52
CA VAL A 186 14.83 11.28 -4.44
C VAL A 186 16.25 11.82 -4.66
N LEU A 187 16.73 11.86 -5.88
CA LEU A 187 18.03 12.44 -6.22
C LEU A 187 18.08 13.94 -5.87
N LEU A 188 17.01 14.66 -6.19
CA LEU A 188 16.89 16.12 -5.96
C LEU A 188 16.55 16.48 -4.50
N LEU A 189 16.29 15.49 -3.64
CA LEU A 189 15.94 15.68 -2.23
C LEU A 189 17.19 16.07 -1.45
N ASP A 190 17.09 17.13 -0.63
CA ASP A 190 18.13 17.50 0.34
C ASP A 190 17.66 17.10 1.74
N THR A 191 18.36 16.17 2.36
CA THR A 191 18.07 15.75 3.74
C THR A 191 19.08 16.32 4.70
N PRO A 192 18.67 16.76 5.89
CA PRO A 192 19.62 17.16 6.91
C PRO A 192 20.51 15.96 7.30
N VAL A 193 21.82 16.22 7.37
CA VAL A 193 22.77 15.23 7.85
C VAL A 193 22.56 15.05 9.34
N LYS A 194 21.93 13.96 9.75
CA LYS A 194 21.84 13.60 11.17
C LYS A 194 23.10 12.85 11.59
N ALA A 195 23.63 13.25 12.75
CA ALA A 195 24.68 12.49 13.39
C ALA A 195 24.21 11.03 13.64
N PRO A 196 25.04 10.01 13.41
CA PRO A 196 24.69 8.61 13.68
C PRO A 196 24.26 8.48 15.14
N VAL A 197 23.10 7.89 15.36
CA VAL A 197 22.59 7.60 16.70
C VAL A 197 23.51 6.57 17.36
N LYS A 198 23.83 6.77 18.64
CA LYS A 198 24.61 5.78 19.41
C LYS A 198 24.00 4.40 19.21
N ARG A 199 24.85 3.42 18.85
CA ARG A 199 24.45 2.04 18.64
C ARG A 199 23.72 1.51 19.88
N VAL A 200 22.42 1.29 19.74
CA VAL A 200 21.62 0.67 20.79
C VAL A 200 21.59 -0.83 20.49
N PRO A 201 21.88 -1.71 21.47
CA PRO A 201 21.88 -3.14 21.24
C PRO A 201 20.51 -3.61 20.70
N ILE A 202 20.56 -4.52 19.74
CA ILE A 202 19.35 -5.14 19.17
C ILE A 202 18.77 -6.03 20.26
N SER A 203 17.52 -5.73 20.70
CA SER A 203 16.76 -6.60 21.60
C SER A 203 15.43 -6.95 20.95
N LEU A 204 15.01 -8.22 21.06
CA LEU A 204 13.75 -8.72 20.51
C LEU A 204 12.52 -7.97 21.03
N ASP A 205 12.57 -7.50 22.26
CA ASP A 205 11.49 -6.71 22.90
C ASP A 205 11.18 -5.39 22.17
N ARG A 206 12.09 -4.91 21.31
CA ARG A 206 11.90 -3.72 20.50
C ARG A 206 11.25 -4.00 19.15
N PHE A 207 11.19 -5.27 18.75
CA PHE A 207 10.63 -5.68 17.46
C PHE A 207 9.26 -6.32 17.58
N LEU A 208 8.87 -6.79 18.76
CA LEU A 208 7.64 -7.53 18.97
C LEU A 208 6.85 -7.00 20.17
N LEU A 209 5.68 -6.44 19.90
CA LEU A 209 4.72 -6.08 20.95
C LEU A 209 3.92 -7.33 21.35
N ILE A 210 4.39 -8.07 22.36
CA ILE A 210 3.75 -9.34 22.79
C ILE A 210 2.28 -9.15 23.13
N LYS A 211 1.92 -8.07 23.83
CA LYS A 211 0.52 -7.72 24.15
C LYS A 211 -0.33 -7.42 22.92
N GLY A 212 0.30 -7.07 21.80
CA GLY A 212 -0.37 -6.82 20.52
C GLY A 212 -0.61 -8.07 19.66
N ILE A 213 -0.03 -9.23 20.00
CA ILE A 213 -0.13 -10.46 19.19
C ILE A 213 -1.58 -10.84 18.85
N PRO A 214 -2.54 -10.87 19.78
CA PRO A 214 -3.93 -11.22 19.44
C PRO A 214 -4.57 -10.25 18.45
N ALA A 215 -4.32 -8.93 18.61
CA ALA A 215 -4.78 -7.91 17.67
C ALA A 215 -4.06 -8.03 16.32
N GLY A 216 -2.75 -8.33 16.34
CA GLY A 216 -1.95 -8.59 15.15
C GLY A 216 -2.45 -9.81 14.37
N LEU A 217 -2.80 -10.89 15.04
CA LEU A 217 -3.35 -12.09 14.41
C LEU A 217 -4.70 -11.79 13.75
N SER A 218 -5.58 -11.03 14.42
CA SER A 218 -6.85 -10.64 13.81
C SER A 218 -6.67 -9.72 12.60
N LEU A 219 -5.71 -8.79 12.64
CA LEU A 219 -5.35 -7.95 11.50
C LEU A 219 -4.73 -8.77 10.35
N LEU A 220 -3.90 -9.78 10.67
CA LEU A 220 -3.35 -10.71 9.68
C LEU A 220 -4.46 -11.46 8.94
N LEU A 221 -5.41 -12.04 9.68
CA LEU A 221 -6.57 -12.73 9.07
C LEU A 221 -7.41 -11.79 8.21
N LEU A 222 -7.55 -10.54 8.62
CA LEU A 222 -8.26 -9.51 7.86
C LEU A 222 -7.49 -9.06 6.60
N SER A 223 -6.17 -9.17 6.60
CA SER A 223 -5.35 -8.84 5.44
C SER A 223 -5.53 -9.86 4.29
N ILE A 224 -6.02 -11.07 4.58
CA ILE A 224 -6.32 -12.09 3.56
C ILE A 224 -7.41 -11.59 2.60
N PRO A 225 -8.63 -11.22 3.04
CA PRO A 225 -9.65 -10.69 2.14
C PRO A 225 -9.22 -9.41 1.43
N TYR A 226 -8.44 -8.53 2.08
CA TYR A 226 -7.87 -7.36 1.43
C TYR A 226 -6.94 -7.74 0.28
N GLY A 227 -6.02 -8.70 0.51
CA GLY A 227 -5.09 -9.19 -0.51
C GLY A 227 -5.83 -9.91 -1.66
N MET A 228 -6.87 -10.69 -1.35
CA MET A 228 -7.73 -11.31 -2.38
C MET A 228 -8.41 -10.25 -3.25
N THR A 229 -8.99 -9.22 -2.63
CA THR A 229 -9.64 -8.13 -3.36
C THR A 229 -8.65 -7.41 -4.28
N THR A 230 -7.48 -7.02 -3.79
CA THR A 230 -6.52 -6.23 -4.56
C THR A 230 -5.87 -7.00 -5.71
N ASN A 231 -5.75 -8.31 -5.62
CA ASN A 231 -5.08 -9.13 -6.65
C ASN A 231 -6.06 -9.83 -7.59
N TYR A 232 -7.22 -10.26 -7.10
CA TYR A 232 -8.05 -11.21 -7.85
C TYR A 232 -9.45 -10.70 -8.20
N VAL A 233 -9.91 -9.57 -7.64
CA VAL A 233 -11.27 -9.08 -7.91
C VAL A 233 -11.49 -8.76 -9.40
N ALA A 234 -10.45 -8.28 -10.10
CA ALA A 234 -10.54 -8.01 -11.53
C ALA A 234 -10.64 -9.31 -12.36
N MET A 235 -9.91 -10.37 -11.99
CA MET A 235 -10.04 -11.68 -12.61
C MET A 235 -11.44 -12.26 -12.36
N TYR A 236 -11.95 -12.12 -11.15
CA TYR A 236 -13.31 -12.54 -10.80
C TYR A 236 -14.35 -11.79 -11.65
N ALA A 237 -14.23 -10.47 -11.77
CA ALA A 237 -15.11 -9.66 -12.62
C ALA A 237 -15.11 -10.14 -14.07
N LYS A 238 -13.93 -10.42 -14.64
CA LYS A 238 -13.79 -11.00 -15.99
C LYS A 238 -14.47 -12.37 -16.09
N GLN A 239 -14.33 -13.24 -15.09
CA GLN A 239 -14.91 -14.58 -15.05
C GLN A 239 -16.45 -14.54 -15.07
N ILE A 240 -17.07 -13.59 -14.36
CA ILE A 240 -18.53 -13.43 -14.29
C ILE A 240 -19.10 -12.47 -15.37
N GLY A 241 -18.27 -12.04 -16.33
CA GLY A 241 -18.71 -11.21 -17.47
C GLY A 241 -18.81 -9.71 -17.20
N ILE A 242 -18.27 -9.20 -16.08
CA ILE A 242 -18.24 -7.76 -15.72
C ILE A 242 -16.86 -7.18 -16.12
N VAL A 243 -16.60 -7.05 -17.43
CA VAL A 243 -15.24 -6.70 -17.90
C VAL A 243 -14.96 -5.21 -17.84
N SER A 244 -15.86 -4.37 -18.34
CA SER A 244 -15.60 -2.92 -18.55
C SER A 244 -15.61 -2.06 -17.28
N SER A 245 -15.86 -2.63 -16.12
CA SER A 245 -16.04 -1.89 -14.86
C SER A 245 -15.05 -2.27 -13.77
N SER A 246 -14.13 -3.20 -14.05
CA SER A 246 -13.19 -3.72 -13.05
C SER A 246 -12.25 -2.64 -12.50
N GLY A 247 -11.82 -1.69 -13.34
CA GLY A 247 -11.00 -0.55 -12.92
C GLY A 247 -11.71 0.40 -11.95
N PHE A 248 -12.99 0.67 -12.16
CA PHE A 248 -13.80 1.54 -11.28
C PHE A 248 -14.01 0.93 -9.89
N PHE A 249 -13.92 -0.39 -9.75
CA PHE A 249 -13.97 -1.04 -8.44
C PHE A 249 -12.95 -0.45 -7.47
N PHE A 250 -11.71 -0.31 -7.90
CA PHE A 250 -10.62 0.23 -7.04
C PHE A 250 -10.83 1.71 -6.72
N THR A 251 -11.34 2.48 -7.66
CA THR A 251 -11.65 3.90 -7.44
C THR A 251 -12.75 4.05 -6.38
N LEU A 252 -13.85 3.30 -6.50
CA LEU A 252 -14.93 3.34 -5.52
C LEU A 252 -14.50 2.80 -4.16
N MET A 253 -13.68 1.75 -4.12
CA MET A 253 -13.10 1.25 -2.89
C MET A 253 -12.21 2.31 -2.21
N ALA A 254 -11.38 3.05 -2.97
CA ALA A 254 -10.57 4.13 -2.43
C ALA A 254 -11.41 5.31 -1.92
N ILE A 255 -12.49 5.68 -2.64
CA ILE A 255 -13.47 6.68 -2.18
C ILE A 255 -14.09 6.22 -0.86
N GLY A 256 -14.54 4.98 -0.77
CA GLY A 256 -15.07 4.40 0.46
C GLY A 256 -14.10 4.48 1.63
N MET A 257 -12.83 4.15 1.40
CA MET A 257 -11.77 4.29 2.41
C MET A 257 -11.56 5.74 2.84
N ALA A 258 -11.56 6.69 1.92
CA ALA A 258 -11.39 8.11 2.23
C ALA A 258 -12.57 8.65 3.05
N VAL A 259 -13.79 8.37 2.62
CA VAL A 259 -15.03 8.79 3.30
C VAL A 259 -15.10 8.21 4.72
N SER A 260 -14.79 6.93 4.87
CA SER A 260 -14.87 6.26 6.17
C SER A 260 -13.94 6.88 7.22
N ARG A 261 -12.77 7.39 6.82
CA ARG A 261 -11.80 8.04 7.71
C ARG A 261 -12.34 9.33 8.36
N LEU A 262 -13.25 10.04 7.67
CA LEU A 262 -13.87 11.25 8.21
C LEU A 262 -14.74 10.97 9.44
N PHE A 263 -15.33 9.79 9.50
CA PHE A 263 -16.25 9.40 10.58
C PHE A 263 -15.58 8.49 11.61
N SER A 264 -14.76 7.52 11.15
CA SER A 264 -14.14 6.53 12.04
C SER A 264 -13.18 7.18 13.02
N GLY A 265 -12.41 8.20 12.62
CA GLY A 265 -11.51 8.92 13.49
C GLY A 265 -12.22 9.51 14.72
N LYS A 266 -13.35 10.18 14.51
CA LYS A 266 -14.15 10.76 15.61
C LYS A 266 -14.69 9.72 16.59
N LEU A 267 -15.01 8.51 16.12
CA LEU A 267 -15.47 7.42 16.99
C LEU A 267 -14.31 6.78 17.75
N VAL A 268 -13.16 6.66 17.12
CA VAL A 268 -11.92 6.17 17.74
C VAL A 268 -11.48 7.13 18.84
N ASP A 269 -11.52 8.45 18.61
CA ASP A 269 -11.18 9.49 19.60
C ASP A 269 -12.12 9.46 20.83
N LYS A 270 -13.36 9.01 20.63
CA LYS A 270 -14.31 8.77 21.74
C LYS A 270 -14.06 7.47 22.51
N GLY A 271 -12.98 6.74 22.21
CA GLY A 271 -12.64 5.47 22.85
C GLY A 271 -13.36 4.24 22.29
N MET A 272 -14.16 4.38 21.21
CA MET A 272 -14.95 3.29 20.63
C MET A 272 -14.14 2.41 19.65
N VAL A 273 -12.83 2.24 19.88
CA VAL A 273 -11.90 1.54 18.96
C VAL A 273 -12.38 0.15 18.57
N THR A 274 -12.73 -0.68 19.57
CA THR A 274 -13.17 -2.07 19.35
C THR A 274 -14.50 -2.15 18.60
N GLN A 275 -15.41 -1.21 18.84
CA GLN A 275 -16.72 -1.16 18.16
C GLN A 275 -16.55 -0.78 16.68
N VAL A 276 -15.67 0.18 16.38
CA VAL A 276 -15.32 0.57 15.02
C VAL A 276 -14.68 -0.60 14.26
N ILE A 277 -13.77 -1.36 14.90
CA ILE A 277 -13.18 -2.56 14.31
C ILE A 277 -14.27 -3.61 14.03
N LYS A 278 -15.13 -3.93 15.01
CA LYS A 278 -16.23 -4.88 14.83
C LYS A 278 -17.16 -4.50 13.69
N ALA A 279 -17.60 -3.25 13.63
CA ALA A 279 -18.49 -2.76 12.57
C ALA A 279 -17.85 -2.89 11.18
N GLY A 280 -16.57 -2.49 11.06
CA GLY A 280 -15.83 -2.64 9.81
C GLY A 280 -15.65 -4.11 9.39
N MET A 281 -15.32 -5.00 10.33
CA MET A 281 -15.20 -6.45 10.07
C MET A 281 -16.53 -7.04 9.59
N THR A 282 -17.63 -6.74 10.27
CA THR A 282 -18.96 -7.21 9.87
C THR A 282 -19.30 -6.74 8.46
N LEU A 283 -19.04 -5.47 8.16
CA LEU A 283 -19.28 -4.92 6.83
C LEU A 283 -18.45 -5.66 5.75
N VAL A 284 -17.16 -5.92 5.99
CA VAL A 284 -16.31 -6.67 5.05
C VAL A 284 -16.85 -8.08 4.82
N VAL A 285 -17.23 -8.79 5.90
CA VAL A 285 -17.81 -10.15 5.79
C VAL A 285 -19.08 -10.11 4.94
N CYS A 286 -20.01 -9.19 5.22
CA CYS A 286 -21.24 -9.03 4.43
C CYS A 286 -20.93 -8.73 2.95
N CYS A 287 -19.92 -7.89 2.68
CA CYS A 287 -19.50 -7.58 1.32
C CYS A 287 -18.94 -8.81 0.58
N PHE A 288 -18.19 -9.70 1.25
CA PHE A 288 -17.70 -10.92 0.61
C PHE A 288 -18.84 -11.91 0.29
N PHE A 289 -19.84 -12.04 1.15
CA PHE A 289 -21.06 -12.79 0.82
C PHE A 289 -21.81 -12.14 -0.36
N ALA A 290 -21.90 -10.82 -0.39
CA ALA A 290 -22.51 -10.10 -1.51
C ALA A 290 -21.72 -10.27 -2.80
N LEU A 291 -20.36 -10.27 -2.75
CA LEU A 291 -19.52 -10.58 -3.92
C LEU A 291 -19.81 -11.98 -4.47
N SER A 292 -19.98 -12.99 -3.60
CA SER A 292 -20.30 -14.34 -4.06
C SER A 292 -21.66 -14.40 -4.77
N ALA A 293 -22.61 -13.55 -4.41
CA ALA A 293 -23.89 -13.45 -5.08
C ALA A 293 -23.82 -12.76 -6.48
N CYS A 294 -22.74 -12.03 -6.79
CA CYS A 294 -22.60 -11.35 -8.07
C CYS A 294 -22.61 -12.32 -9.26
N GLU A 295 -22.05 -13.51 -9.12
CA GLU A 295 -22.05 -14.54 -10.18
C GLU A 295 -23.47 -14.96 -10.54
N TRP A 296 -24.29 -15.24 -9.55
CA TRP A 296 -25.71 -15.56 -9.75
C TRP A 296 -26.49 -14.36 -10.36
N MET A 297 -26.23 -13.16 -9.90
CA MET A 297 -26.89 -11.96 -10.44
C MET A 297 -26.46 -11.67 -11.88
N ALA A 298 -25.21 -11.92 -12.23
CA ALA A 298 -24.67 -11.74 -13.58
C ALA A 298 -25.34 -12.70 -14.58
N SER A 299 -25.71 -13.91 -14.16
CA SER A 299 -26.45 -14.86 -15.00
C SER A 299 -27.87 -14.39 -15.33
N TRP A 300 -28.46 -13.49 -14.53
CA TRP A 300 -29.79 -12.94 -14.76
C TRP A 300 -29.73 -11.63 -15.54
N HIS A 301 -28.91 -10.67 -15.11
CA HIS A 301 -28.80 -9.37 -15.75
C HIS A 301 -27.43 -8.72 -15.47
N ALA A 302 -26.54 -8.71 -16.49
CA ALA A 302 -25.17 -8.21 -16.35
C ALA A 302 -25.08 -6.76 -15.87
N GLY A 303 -25.96 -5.87 -16.33
CA GLY A 303 -25.98 -4.45 -15.91
C GLY A 303 -26.28 -4.28 -14.43
N PHE A 304 -27.24 -5.03 -13.89
CA PHE A 304 -27.57 -4.99 -12.47
C PHE A 304 -26.44 -5.55 -11.63
N ALA A 305 -25.82 -6.66 -12.05
CA ALA A 305 -24.66 -7.25 -11.39
C ALA A 305 -23.47 -6.27 -11.35
N THR A 306 -23.27 -5.49 -12.44
CA THR A 306 -22.22 -4.47 -12.49
C THR A 306 -22.43 -3.37 -11.46
N VAL A 307 -23.65 -2.80 -11.38
CA VAL A 307 -23.97 -1.76 -10.38
C VAL A 307 -23.80 -2.31 -8.96
N PHE A 308 -24.27 -3.52 -8.71
CA PHE A 308 -24.13 -4.17 -7.40
C PHE A 308 -22.66 -4.44 -7.03
N PHE A 309 -21.85 -4.93 -7.97
CA PHE A 309 -20.40 -5.12 -7.82
C PHE A 309 -19.68 -3.81 -7.46
N LEU A 310 -20.03 -2.71 -8.12
CA LEU A 310 -19.45 -1.39 -7.84
C LEU A 310 -19.90 -0.84 -6.48
N LEU A 311 -21.15 -1.07 -6.09
CA LEU A 311 -21.64 -0.71 -4.75
C LEU A 311 -20.88 -1.46 -3.65
N ILE A 312 -20.63 -2.76 -3.87
CA ILE A 312 -19.83 -3.56 -2.94
C ILE A 312 -18.41 -3.01 -2.80
N ALA A 313 -17.81 -2.53 -3.90
CA ALA A 313 -16.49 -1.90 -3.86
C ALA A 313 -16.46 -0.70 -2.89
N LEU A 314 -17.46 0.18 -2.97
CA LEU A 314 -17.59 1.32 -2.06
C LEU A 314 -17.72 0.87 -0.59
N LEU A 315 -18.57 -0.13 -0.34
CA LEU A 315 -18.80 -0.67 1.01
C LEU A 315 -17.57 -1.39 1.57
N LEU A 316 -16.84 -2.16 0.74
CA LEU A 316 -15.56 -2.76 1.12
C LEU A 316 -14.55 -1.67 1.48
N GLY A 317 -14.49 -0.58 0.71
CA GLY A 317 -13.67 0.58 1.02
C GLY A 317 -14.01 1.18 2.37
N ILE A 318 -15.29 1.36 2.69
CA ILE A 318 -15.73 1.83 4.01
C ILE A 318 -15.29 0.87 5.10
N GLY A 319 -15.46 -0.44 4.93
CA GLY A 319 -15.05 -1.46 5.88
C GLY A 319 -13.55 -1.43 6.16
N PHE A 320 -12.71 -1.51 5.15
CA PHE A 320 -11.26 -1.47 5.30
C PHE A 320 -10.75 -0.12 5.82
N GLY A 321 -11.35 0.98 5.35
CA GLY A 321 -10.97 2.34 5.74
C GLY A 321 -11.27 2.67 7.20
N THR A 322 -12.30 2.04 7.79
CA THR A 322 -12.60 2.17 9.22
C THR A 322 -11.65 1.34 10.07
N MET A 323 -11.33 0.11 9.65
CA MET A 323 -10.59 -0.85 10.47
C MET A 323 -9.10 -0.53 10.59
N PHE A 324 -8.39 -0.27 9.49
CA PHE A 324 -6.94 -0.09 9.52
C PHE A 324 -6.47 1.02 10.48
N PRO A 325 -7.07 2.25 10.47
CA PRO A 325 -6.70 3.28 11.44
C PRO A 325 -7.06 2.91 12.88
N ALA A 326 -8.17 2.20 13.07
CA ALA A 326 -8.60 1.76 14.40
C ALA A 326 -7.63 0.71 14.99
N TYR A 327 -7.12 -0.23 14.17
CA TYR A 327 -6.07 -1.16 14.58
C TYR A 327 -4.77 -0.44 14.95
N ASN A 328 -4.34 0.55 14.17
CA ASN A 328 -3.16 1.34 14.50
C ASN A 328 -3.32 2.01 15.88
N THR A 329 -4.49 2.59 16.16
CA THR A 329 -4.77 3.18 17.48
C THR A 329 -4.79 2.11 18.58
N LEU A 330 -5.34 0.92 18.30
CA LEU A 330 -5.34 -0.19 19.25
C LEU A 330 -3.91 -0.62 19.61
N PHE A 331 -3.02 -0.77 18.63
CA PHE A 331 -1.62 -1.12 18.88
C PHE A 331 -0.89 -0.06 19.69
N VAL A 332 -1.06 1.22 19.36
CA VAL A 332 -0.47 2.33 20.13
C VAL A 332 -0.98 2.34 21.58
N ASN A 333 -2.25 2.03 21.81
CA ASN A 333 -2.84 1.96 23.16
C ASN A 333 -2.35 0.73 23.95
N LEU A 334 -2.01 -0.37 23.28
CA LEU A 334 -1.46 -1.57 23.92
C LEU A 334 0.03 -1.44 24.25
N ALA A 335 0.74 -0.52 23.57
CA ALA A 335 2.17 -0.32 23.75
C ALA A 335 2.47 0.55 24.97
N PRO A 336 3.47 0.17 25.81
CA PRO A 336 4.04 1.07 26.82
C PRO A 336 4.60 2.34 26.15
N ASN A 337 4.64 3.47 26.90
CA ASN A 337 5.17 4.74 26.37
C ASN A 337 6.58 4.63 25.77
N THR A 338 7.39 3.68 26.26
CA THR A 338 8.76 3.40 25.80
C THR A 338 8.82 2.55 24.52
N GLN A 339 7.72 1.92 24.10
CA GLN A 339 7.65 0.98 22.96
C GLN A 339 6.63 1.40 21.88
N ARG A 340 6.16 2.64 21.91
CA ARG A 340 5.18 3.15 20.92
C ARG A 340 5.71 3.13 19.48
N GLY A 341 7.02 3.10 19.28
CA GLY A 341 7.65 2.94 17.97
C GLY A 341 7.64 1.50 17.45
N THR A 342 7.38 0.52 18.33
CA THR A 342 7.27 -0.92 18.00
C THR A 342 5.82 -1.33 17.68
N ALA A 343 4.84 -0.52 18.09
CA ALA A 343 3.42 -0.71 17.83
C ALA A 343 3.02 -0.16 16.47
#